data_02f3a28ad86f3e02af2e5ef832b1a9ad
#
_entry.id   02f3a28ad86f3e02af2e5ef832b1a9ad
#
_cell.length_a   1.000
_cell.length_b   1.000
_cell.length_c   1.000
_cell.angle_alpha   90.00
_cell.angle_beta   90.00
_cell.angle_gamma   90.00
#
_symmetry.space_group_name_H-M   'P 1'
#
loop_
_entity.id
_entity.type
_entity.pdbx_description
1 polymer ?
#
loop_
_entity_poly.entity_id
_entity_poly.type
_entity_poly.pdbx_seq_one_letter_code
_entity_poly.pdbx_strand_id
1 'polypeptide(L)'
;MYKITVKIEGMMCGMCEAHISDTIRRTFPAAKKVKASRRKKEATFLTDHPIDIEKLEKAISETGYTCLSVSSEERKKSGLFG
;
A
#
# COMPACT_ATOMS: atom_id res chain seq x y z
N MET A 1 -14.21 3.67 4.24
CA MET A 1 -13.02 3.49 3.40
C MET A 1 -11.76 3.57 4.22
N TYR A 2 -10.79 2.76 3.89
CA TYR A 2 -9.55 2.70 4.67
C TYR A 2 -8.37 3.13 3.81
N LYS A 3 -7.50 3.95 4.39
CA LYS A 3 -6.25 4.32 3.74
C LYS A 3 -5.14 3.47 4.36
N ILE A 4 -4.47 2.71 3.53
CA ILE A 4 -3.39 1.83 3.98
C ILE A 4 -2.06 2.46 3.58
N THR A 5 -1.15 2.57 4.52
CA THR A 5 0.19 3.08 4.26
C THR A 5 1.19 2.02 4.66
N VAL A 6 2.06 1.65 3.73
CA VAL A 6 3.08 0.63 3.95
C VAL A 6 4.44 1.29 3.83
N LYS A 7 5.25 1.19 4.86
CA LYS A 7 6.63 1.66 4.80
C LYS A 7 7.50 0.54 4.26
N ILE A 8 8.24 0.81 3.21
CA ILE A 8 9.01 -0.20 2.49
C ILE A 8 10.44 0.25 2.31
N GLU A 9 11.38 -0.65 2.57
CA GLU A 9 12.78 -0.38 2.34
C GLU A 9 13.23 -1.15 1.11
N GLY A 10 14.10 -0.55 0.30
CA GLY A 10 14.62 -1.19 -0.90
C GLY A 10 14.08 -0.64 -2.20
N MET A 11 13.10 0.29 -2.14
CA MET A 11 12.63 0.93 -3.35
C MET A 11 13.64 2.00 -3.78
N MET A 12 14.36 1.75 -4.85
CA MET A 12 15.43 2.65 -5.23
C MET A 12 15.21 3.33 -6.58
N CYS A 13 14.21 2.95 -7.34
CA CYS A 13 13.99 3.54 -8.66
C CYS A 13 12.52 3.46 -9.05
N GLY A 14 12.18 4.09 -10.17
CA GLY A 14 10.79 4.10 -10.64
C GLY A 14 10.24 2.71 -10.95
N MET A 15 11.09 1.80 -11.40
CA MET A 15 10.64 0.42 -11.64
C MET A 15 10.22 -0.25 -10.34
N CYS A 16 10.91 0.06 -9.26
CA CYS A 16 10.55 -0.49 -7.96
C CYS A 16 9.16 0.00 -7.53
N GLU A 17 8.88 1.28 -7.80
CA GLU A 17 7.58 1.85 -7.50
C GLU A 17 6.47 1.13 -8.28
N ALA A 18 6.69 0.89 -9.56
CA ALA A 18 5.73 0.19 -10.38
C ALA A 18 5.53 -1.24 -9.91
N HIS A 19 6.61 -1.90 -9.53
CA HIS A 19 6.57 -3.28 -9.07
C HIS A 19 5.73 -3.40 -7.77
N ILE A 20 5.95 -2.48 -6.85
CA ILE A 20 5.18 -2.46 -5.60
C ILE A 20 3.70 -2.20 -5.88
N SER A 21 3.40 -1.23 -6.76
CA SER A 21 2.02 -0.93 -7.13
C SER A 21 1.34 -2.13 -7.74
N ASP A 22 2.01 -2.84 -8.63
CA ASP A 22 1.46 -4.04 -9.25
C ASP A 22 1.22 -5.14 -8.23
N THR A 23 2.15 -5.31 -7.30
CA THR A 23 2.01 -6.32 -6.26
C THR A 23 0.78 -6.04 -5.40
N ILE A 24 0.56 -4.78 -5.02
CA ILE A 24 -0.61 -4.40 -4.25
C ILE A 24 -1.88 -4.67 -5.03
N ARG A 25 -1.92 -4.28 -6.30
CA ARG A 25 -3.11 -4.50 -7.12
C ARG A 25 -3.43 -5.97 -7.30
N ARG A 26 -2.39 -6.80 -7.40
CA ARG A 26 -2.58 -8.22 -7.56
C ARG A 26 -3.06 -8.87 -6.28
N THR A 27 -2.51 -8.45 -5.16
CA THR A 27 -2.86 -9.00 -3.85
C THR A 27 -4.24 -8.54 -3.39
N PHE A 28 -4.55 -7.27 -3.68
CA PHE A 28 -5.84 -6.68 -3.30
C PHE A 28 -6.48 -6.03 -4.53
N PRO A 29 -7.19 -6.81 -5.34
CA PRO A 29 -7.78 -6.25 -6.57
C PRO A 29 -8.75 -5.10 -6.35
N ALA A 30 -9.31 -4.99 -5.14
CA ALA A 30 -10.22 -3.90 -4.82
C ALA A 30 -9.51 -2.62 -4.41
N ALA A 31 -8.17 -2.64 -4.31
CA ALA A 31 -7.42 -1.47 -3.92
C ALA A 31 -7.56 -0.36 -4.95
N LYS A 32 -7.74 0.87 -4.46
CA LYS A 32 -7.90 2.05 -5.31
C LYS A 32 -6.82 3.05 -5.00
N LYS A 33 -6.51 3.88 -5.97
CA LYS A 33 -5.51 4.94 -5.83
C LYS A 33 -4.18 4.42 -5.30
N VAL A 34 -3.74 3.31 -5.87
CA VAL A 34 -2.49 2.69 -5.47
C VAL A 34 -1.32 3.56 -5.90
N LYS A 35 -0.48 3.93 -4.96
CA LYS A 35 0.69 4.75 -5.23
C LYS A 35 1.88 4.24 -4.45
N ALA A 36 3.04 4.27 -5.04
CA ALA A 36 4.28 3.94 -4.36
C ALA A 36 5.25 5.10 -4.55
N SER A 37 5.98 5.45 -3.50
CA SER A 37 6.91 6.57 -3.54
C SER A 37 8.27 6.13 -3.01
N ARG A 38 9.29 6.14 -3.85
CA ARG A 38 10.63 5.80 -3.42
C ARG A 38 11.22 6.91 -2.55
N ARG A 39 10.77 8.14 -2.75
CA ARG A 39 11.25 9.25 -1.94
C ARG A 39 10.81 9.11 -0.50
N LYS A 40 9.54 8.77 -0.31
CA LYS A 40 8.98 8.62 1.02
C LYS A 40 9.19 7.22 1.56
N LYS A 41 9.66 6.31 0.71
CA LYS A 41 9.86 4.89 1.06
C LYS A 41 8.57 4.27 1.56
N GLU A 42 7.48 4.57 0.87
CA GLU A 42 6.18 4.05 1.28
C GLU A 42 5.26 3.83 0.08
N ALA A 43 4.24 3.03 0.28
CA ALA A 43 3.18 2.86 -0.70
C ALA A 43 1.86 3.09 0.01
N THR A 44 0.89 3.65 -0.69
CA THR A 44 -0.43 3.90 -0.12
C THR A 44 -1.50 3.44 -1.08
N PHE A 45 -2.63 3.06 -0.54
CA PHE A 45 -3.80 2.71 -1.35
C PHE A 45 -5.05 2.79 -0.48
N LEU A 46 -6.20 2.76 -1.14
CA LEU A 46 -7.49 2.84 -0.46
C LEU A 46 -8.27 1.55 -0.67
N THR A 47 -9.00 1.12 0.35
CA THR A 47 -9.88 -0.05 0.25
C THR A 47 -11.22 0.27 0.90
N ASP A 48 -12.25 -0.46 0.48
CA ASP A 48 -13.59 -0.25 1.05
C ASP A 48 -13.75 -0.99 2.38
N HIS A 49 -12.87 -1.90 2.69
CA HIS A 49 -12.96 -2.71 3.91
C HIS A 49 -11.56 -3.02 4.41
N PRO A 50 -11.42 -3.45 5.66
CA PRO A 50 -10.11 -3.76 6.22
C PRO A 50 -9.42 -4.86 5.44
N ILE A 51 -8.10 -4.80 5.37
CA ILE A 51 -7.33 -5.81 4.68
C ILE A 51 -6.58 -6.66 5.68
N ASP A 52 -6.11 -7.82 5.22
CA ASP A 52 -5.25 -8.67 6.01
C ASP A 52 -3.83 -8.12 5.91
N ILE A 53 -3.36 -7.52 6.99
CA ILE A 53 -2.04 -6.90 7.03
C ILE A 53 -0.93 -7.92 6.83
N GLU A 54 -1.10 -9.13 7.38
CA GLU A 54 -0.11 -10.18 7.19
C GLU A 54 0.03 -10.57 5.74
N LYS A 55 -1.09 -10.61 5.03
CA LYS A 55 -1.07 -10.94 3.61
C LYS A 55 -0.31 -9.88 2.82
N LEU A 56 -0.49 -8.62 3.18
CA LEU A 56 0.21 -7.52 2.54
C LEU A 56 1.71 -7.61 2.83
N GLU A 57 2.08 -7.81 4.08
CA GLU A 57 3.48 -7.92 4.46
C GLU A 57 4.16 -9.06 3.71
N LYS A 58 3.47 -10.19 3.61
CA LYS A 58 4.03 -11.34 2.92
C LYS A 58 4.20 -11.05 1.43
N ALA A 59 3.21 -10.40 0.82
CA ALA A 59 3.30 -10.07 -0.60
C ALA A 59 4.47 -9.15 -0.90
N ILE A 60 4.67 -8.13 -0.07
CA ILE A 60 5.79 -7.21 -0.23
C ILE A 60 7.12 -7.95 -0.03
N SER A 61 7.18 -8.79 0.99
CA SER A 61 8.39 -9.55 1.29
C SER A 61 8.78 -10.46 0.14
N GLU A 62 7.79 -11.05 -0.53
CA GLU A 62 8.05 -11.95 -1.64
C GLU A 62 8.61 -11.24 -2.87
N THR A 63 8.44 -9.94 -2.97
CA THR A 63 9.03 -9.19 -4.07
C THR A 63 10.50 -8.89 -3.85
N GLY A 64 11.02 -9.19 -2.67
CA GLY A 64 12.41 -8.88 -2.35
C GLY A 64 12.61 -7.58 -1.60
N TYR A 65 11.54 -6.83 -1.34
CA TYR A 65 11.63 -5.61 -0.57
C TYR A 65 11.29 -5.89 0.89
N THR A 66 11.69 -4.99 1.77
CA THR A 66 11.45 -5.15 3.20
C THR A 66 10.28 -4.30 3.62
N CYS A 67 9.25 -4.92 4.19
CA CYS A 67 8.11 -4.20 4.73
C CYS A 67 8.47 -3.79 6.15
N LEU A 68 8.60 -2.49 6.38
CA LEU A 68 8.99 -1.97 7.69
C LEU A 68 7.80 -1.82 8.63
N SER A 69 6.68 -1.34 8.11
CA SER A 69 5.48 -1.19 8.93
C SER A 69 4.27 -0.98 8.04
N VAL A 70 3.10 -1.26 8.57
CA VAL A 70 1.83 -1.05 7.87
C VAL A 70 0.90 -0.29 8.80
N SER A 71 0.28 0.75 8.28
CA SER A 71 -0.70 1.53 9.01
C SER A 71 -2.02 1.48 8.26
N SER A 72 -3.11 1.38 9.01
CA SER A 72 -4.44 1.41 8.43
C SER A 72 -5.22 2.52 9.10
N GLU A 73 -5.74 3.44 8.33
CA GLU A 73 -6.51 4.55 8.84
C GLU A 73 -7.89 4.52 8.23
N GLU A 74 -8.91 4.51 9.08
CA GLU A 74 -10.27 4.55 8.57
C GLU A 74 -10.63 5.98 8.20
N ARG A 75 -11.11 6.20 6.99
CA ARG A 75 -11.51 7.52 6.51
C ARG A 75 -12.99 7.50 6.22
N LYS A 76 -13.71 8.50 6.75
CA LYS A 76 -15.12 8.62 6.47
C LYS A 76 -15.32 9.23 5.11
N LYS A 77 -16.27 8.69 4.43
CA LYS A 77 -16.50 9.14 3.11
C LYS A 77 -17.09 10.51 3.03
N SER A 78 -17.78 10.97 3.95
CA SER A 78 -18.44 12.18 3.77
C SER A 78 -17.60 13.29 3.89
N GLY A 79 -17.37 13.34 3.64
CA GLY A 79 -16.88 14.37 3.81
C GLY A 79 -17.56 15.50 3.95
N LEU A 80 -18.22 15.53 3.86
CA LEU A 80 -18.59 16.24 3.84
C LEU A 80 -18.16 17.02 4.28
N PHE A 81 -17.88 17.11 4.27
CA PHE A 81 -17.35 17.55 4.61
C PHE A 81 -16.73 17.34 4.75
N GLY A 82 -16.76 17.11 4.64
CA GLY A 82 -16.15 16.88 4.61
C GLY A 82 -15.96 16.51 4.57
#